data_9da88a58c6bac53e77760e56769eb393
#
_entry.id   9da88a58c6bac53e77760e56769eb393
#
_cell.length_a   1.000
_cell.length_b   1.000
_cell.length_c   1.000
_cell.angle_alpha   90.00
_cell.angle_beta   90.00
_cell.angle_gamma   90.00
#
_symmetry.space_group_name_H-M   'P 1'
#
loop_
_entity.id
_entity.type
_entity.pdbx_description
1 polymer ?
#
loop_
_entity_poly.entity_id
_entity_poly.type
_entity_poly.pdbx_seq_one_letter_code
_entity_poly.pdbx_strand_id
1 'polypeptide(L)'
;NYVAWDYSYNILQSVGPNGILFTNGDNDTFPLWYLQEVENVRKDVAVVNLSLLNTPWYIKQWKEARPEKTKFINLSDNQVDAITSRLQRWEEKKVQVPVKNDPKNDQGYIEWNLKPTFAGQALRVQDIMILRIIKDANWKVPIYFAVTVSQSNRIGLDSYLDMQGLTFQLKSHKTEPVDQDMMYKNLMTQIGPDNWSTGFDISEFRSDVNEE
;
A
#
# COMPACT_ATOMS: atom_id res chain seq x y z
N ASN A 1 -5.45 21.20 16.25
CA ASN A 1 -5.64 20.89 14.84
C ASN A 1 -5.47 19.39 14.62
N TYR A 2 -6.58 18.68 14.42
CA TYR A 2 -6.62 17.22 14.29
C TYR A 2 -6.59 16.73 12.84
N VAL A 3 -6.48 17.62 11.84
CA VAL A 3 -6.54 17.26 10.40
C VAL A 3 -5.56 16.14 10.03
N ALA A 4 -4.32 16.20 10.52
CA ALA A 4 -3.33 15.16 10.23
C ALA A 4 -3.69 13.82 10.90
N TRP A 5 -4.26 13.87 12.10
CA TRP A 5 -4.74 12.71 12.83
C TRP A 5 -5.90 12.04 12.10
N ASP A 6 -6.98 12.82 11.80
CA ASP A 6 -8.19 12.34 11.14
C ASP A 6 -7.87 11.76 9.75
N TYR A 7 -7.05 12.48 8.97
CA TYR A 7 -6.64 12.03 7.65
C TYR A 7 -5.90 10.67 7.70
N SER A 8 -4.96 10.53 8.63
CA SER A 8 -4.18 9.31 8.79
C SER A 8 -5.04 8.16 9.35
N TYR A 9 -5.91 8.46 10.28
CA TYR A 9 -6.88 7.52 10.78
C TYR A 9 -7.77 6.97 9.65
N ASN A 10 -8.29 7.86 8.81
CA ASN A 10 -9.14 7.49 7.67
C ASN A 10 -8.38 6.67 6.61
N ILE A 11 -7.10 6.95 6.37
CA ILE A 11 -6.27 6.10 5.52
C ILE A 11 -6.17 4.69 6.11
N LEU A 12 -5.86 4.55 7.39
CA LEU A 12 -5.75 3.23 8.05
C LEU A 12 -7.08 2.47 8.01
N GLN A 13 -8.22 3.16 8.18
CA GLN A 13 -9.55 2.55 8.10
C GLN A 13 -9.92 2.11 6.67
N SER A 14 -9.34 2.71 5.65
CA SER A 14 -9.54 2.30 4.25
C SER A 14 -8.81 0.99 3.91
N VAL A 15 -7.93 0.51 4.79
CA VAL A 15 -7.14 -0.71 4.56
C VAL A 15 -7.80 -1.92 5.20
N GLY A 16 -7.98 -2.99 4.45
CA GLY A 16 -8.49 -4.27 4.99
C GLY A 16 -7.56 -4.90 6.03
N PRO A 17 -8.06 -5.91 6.76
CA PRO A 17 -7.31 -6.54 7.85
C PRO A 17 -5.97 -7.11 7.38
N ASN A 18 -4.92 -6.86 8.17
CA ASN A 18 -3.56 -7.30 7.92
C ASN A 18 -3.03 -6.86 6.54
N GLY A 19 -3.55 -5.74 6.00
CA GLY A 19 -3.14 -5.22 4.70
C GLY A 19 -1.73 -4.64 4.71
N ILE A 20 -1.14 -4.56 3.52
CA ILE A 20 0.10 -3.82 3.27
C ILE A 20 -0.28 -2.50 2.62
N LEU A 21 0.17 -1.38 3.19
CA LEU A 21 -0.11 -0.05 2.71
C LEU A 21 1.18 0.65 2.27
N PHE A 22 1.32 0.90 0.98
CA PHE A 22 2.39 1.75 0.45
C PHE A 22 2.03 3.23 0.60
N THR A 23 2.96 4.00 1.15
CA THR A 23 2.85 5.46 1.37
C THR A 23 3.99 6.19 0.67
N ASN A 24 3.83 7.50 0.45
CA ASN A 24 4.79 8.29 -0.31
C ASN A 24 5.38 9.43 0.52
N GLY A 25 6.50 9.16 1.21
CA GLY A 25 7.22 10.17 1.98
C GLY A 25 6.72 10.36 3.42
N ASP A 26 7.26 11.37 4.07
CA ASP A 26 7.18 11.56 5.53
C ASP A 26 5.80 12.03 5.99
N ASN A 27 5.21 12.97 5.25
CA ASN A 27 3.91 13.55 5.59
C ASN A 27 2.77 12.53 5.60
N ASP A 28 2.87 11.51 4.75
CA ASP A 28 1.91 10.42 4.73
C ASP A 28 2.21 9.38 5.81
N THR A 29 3.50 9.07 6.01
CA THR A 29 3.92 7.89 6.76
C THR A 29 4.00 8.14 8.26
N PHE A 30 4.59 9.27 8.69
CA PHE A 30 4.86 9.48 10.11
C PHE A 30 3.60 9.63 10.96
N PRO A 31 2.54 10.31 10.50
CA PRO A 31 1.29 10.33 11.24
C PRO A 31 0.63 8.94 11.35
N LEU A 32 0.76 8.07 10.32
CA LEU A 32 0.27 6.69 10.40
C LEU A 32 1.05 5.89 11.45
N TRP A 33 2.37 5.99 11.46
CA TRP A 33 3.19 5.35 12.49
C TRP A 33 2.88 5.86 13.89
N TYR A 34 2.64 7.19 14.04
CA TYR A 34 2.20 7.74 15.32
C TYR A 34 0.90 7.08 15.80
N LEU A 35 -0.12 6.99 14.93
CA LEU A 35 -1.37 6.33 15.26
C LEU A 35 -1.17 4.86 15.64
N GLN A 36 -0.29 4.15 14.93
CA GLN A 36 -0.02 2.74 15.22
C GLN A 36 0.75 2.54 16.53
N GLU A 37 1.83 3.31 16.75
CA GLU A 37 2.73 3.05 17.86
C GLU A 37 2.30 3.73 19.16
N VAL A 38 1.65 4.89 19.10
CA VAL A 38 1.22 5.66 20.27
C VAL A 38 -0.24 5.39 20.60
N GLU A 39 -1.11 5.45 19.60
CA GLU A 39 -2.57 5.34 19.81
C GLU A 39 -3.08 3.89 19.67
N ASN A 40 -2.22 2.94 19.30
CA ASN A 40 -2.56 1.55 19.06
C ASN A 40 -3.63 1.31 17.98
N VAL A 41 -3.76 2.24 17.02
CA VAL A 41 -4.72 2.16 15.92
C VAL A 41 -4.16 1.27 14.81
N ARG A 42 -4.91 0.25 14.38
CA ARG A 42 -4.62 -0.60 13.21
C ARG A 42 -3.18 -1.10 13.13
N LYS A 43 -2.64 -1.61 14.22
CA LYS A 43 -1.30 -2.28 14.25
C LYS A 43 -1.20 -3.51 13.36
N ASP A 44 -2.32 -4.02 12.89
CA ASP A 44 -2.39 -5.11 11.92
C ASP A 44 -1.93 -4.71 10.52
N VAL A 45 -1.95 -3.41 10.18
CA VAL A 45 -1.55 -2.89 8.87
C VAL A 45 -0.04 -2.69 8.79
N ALA A 46 0.57 -3.24 7.73
CA ALA A 46 1.99 -3.03 7.46
C ALA A 46 2.19 -1.76 6.61
N VAL A 47 2.49 -0.63 7.26
CA VAL A 47 2.77 0.63 6.58
C VAL A 47 4.19 0.62 6.00
N VAL A 48 4.32 0.92 4.71
CA VAL A 48 5.57 0.84 3.94
C VAL A 48 5.84 2.16 3.23
N ASN A 49 6.86 2.89 3.67
CA ASN A 49 7.30 4.13 3.04
C ASN A 49 8.12 3.85 1.78
N LEU A 50 7.62 4.25 0.61
CA LEU A 50 8.26 4.04 -0.69
C LEU A 50 9.61 4.77 -0.80
N SER A 51 9.71 5.98 -0.29
CA SER A 51 10.97 6.75 -0.34
C SER A 51 12.07 6.04 0.45
N LEU A 52 11.75 5.56 1.65
CA LEU A 52 12.68 4.84 2.52
C LEU A 52 13.03 3.44 1.98
N LEU A 53 12.14 2.80 1.20
CA LEU A 53 12.44 1.52 0.51
C LEU A 53 13.61 1.61 -0.47
N ASN A 54 14.10 2.79 -0.80
CA ASN A 54 15.34 2.93 -1.58
C ASN A 54 16.60 2.76 -0.72
N THR A 55 16.47 2.56 0.58
CA THR A 55 17.60 2.47 1.51
C THR A 55 17.72 1.07 2.12
N PRO A 56 18.95 0.49 2.20
CA PRO A 56 19.12 -0.86 2.73
C PRO A 56 18.71 -0.99 4.20
N TRP A 57 19.01 0.03 5.00
CA TRP A 57 18.70 0.00 6.44
C TRP A 57 17.19 -0.11 6.70
N TYR A 58 16.38 0.64 5.93
CA TYR A 58 14.93 0.62 6.10
C TYR A 58 14.33 -0.73 5.68
N ILE A 59 14.79 -1.30 4.55
CA ILE A 59 14.32 -2.62 4.11
C ILE A 59 14.62 -3.68 5.18
N LYS A 60 15.83 -3.66 5.77
CA LYS A 60 16.23 -4.58 6.84
C LYS A 60 15.36 -4.38 8.09
N GLN A 61 15.18 -3.13 8.54
CA GLN A 61 14.32 -2.80 9.67
C GLN A 61 12.86 -3.19 9.42
N TRP A 62 12.32 -2.87 8.25
CA TRP A 62 10.93 -3.18 7.91
C TRP A 62 10.64 -4.68 7.90
N LYS A 63 11.57 -5.50 7.45
CA LYS A 63 11.46 -6.97 7.51
C LYS A 63 11.18 -7.47 8.93
N GLU A 64 11.80 -6.87 9.92
CA GLU A 64 11.69 -7.27 11.32
C GLU A 64 10.47 -6.65 12.03
N ALA A 65 10.21 -5.37 11.76
CA ALA A 65 9.23 -4.56 12.51
C ALA A 65 7.77 -4.72 12.04
N ARG A 66 7.53 -5.24 10.82
CA ARG A 66 6.17 -5.36 10.29
C ARG A 66 5.32 -6.39 11.06
N PRO A 67 3.98 -6.28 11.01
CA PRO A 67 3.09 -7.23 11.64
C PRO A 67 3.34 -8.68 11.22
N GLU A 68 3.15 -9.62 12.14
CA GLU A 68 3.48 -11.05 11.95
C GLU A 68 2.84 -11.65 10.69
N LYS A 69 1.58 -11.32 10.40
CA LYS A 69 0.86 -11.85 9.23
C LYS A 69 1.41 -11.37 7.88
N THR A 70 2.28 -10.35 7.88
CA THR A 70 2.94 -9.84 6.67
C THR A 70 4.42 -10.23 6.58
N LYS A 71 4.92 -11.03 7.53
CA LYS A 71 6.31 -11.50 7.57
C LYS A 71 6.57 -12.70 6.65
N PHE A 72 6.17 -12.60 5.39
CA PHE A 72 6.39 -13.67 4.40
C PHE A 72 7.58 -13.41 3.45
N ILE A 73 8.10 -12.16 3.40
CA ILE A 73 9.23 -11.82 2.54
C ILE A 73 10.53 -12.32 3.18
N ASN A 74 11.16 -13.26 2.50
CA ASN A 74 12.42 -13.83 2.97
C ASN A 74 13.58 -13.32 2.10
N LEU A 75 14.13 -12.16 2.45
CA LEU A 75 15.33 -11.60 1.86
C LEU A 75 16.46 -11.60 2.90
N SER A 76 17.59 -12.23 2.59
CA SER A 76 18.79 -12.08 3.42
C SER A 76 19.34 -10.65 3.30
N ASP A 77 20.10 -10.21 4.28
CA ASP A 77 20.73 -8.89 4.25
C ASP A 77 21.68 -8.72 3.07
N ASN A 78 22.40 -9.77 2.68
CA ASN A 78 23.24 -9.76 1.48
C ASN A 78 22.41 -9.55 0.20
N GLN A 79 21.19 -10.09 0.12
CA GLN A 79 20.28 -9.85 -1.00
C GLN A 79 19.76 -8.42 -1.00
N VAL A 80 19.45 -7.86 0.15
CA VAL A 80 19.08 -6.45 0.29
C VAL A 80 20.22 -5.56 -0.18
N ASP A 81 21.44 -5.80 0.30
CA ASP A 81 22.63 -5.05 -0.10
C ASP A 81 22.92 -5.17 -1.61
N ALA A 82 22.73 -6.35 -2.19
CA ALA A 82 22.89 -6.55 -3.64
C ALA A 82 21.85 -5.79 -4.48
N ILE A 83 20.60 -5.67 -4.00
CA ILE A 83 19.56 -4.90 -4.68
C ILE A 83 19.83 -3.39 -4.57
N THR A 84 20.31 -2.92 -3.42
CA THR A 84 20.47 -1.49 -3.15
C THR A 84 21.81 -0.90 -3.62
N SER A 85 22.86 -1.72 -3.78
CA SER A 85 24.21 -1.26 -4.13
C SER A 85 24.43 -1.10 -5.64
N ARG A 86 23.53 -1.59 -6.48
CA ARG A 86 23.73 -1.61 -7.93
C ARG A 86 22.55 -1.02 -8.67
N LEU A 87 22.84 -0.35 -9.80
CA LEU A 87 21.79 0.07 -10.72
C LEU A 87 21.12 -1.17 -11.32
N GLN A 88 19.83 -1.31 -11.11
CA GLN A 88 19.04 -2.43 -11.61
C GLN A 88 18.56 -2.11 -13.02
N ARG A 89 19.39 -2.40 -14.03
CA ARG A 89 19.06 -2.17 -15.45
C ARG A 89 17.76 -2.87 -15.82
N TRP A 90 16.92 -2.16 -16.54
CA TRP A 90 15.60 -2.63 -16.94
C TRP A 90 15.21 -2.07 -18.30
N GLU A 91 14.75 -2.94 -19.16
CA GLU A 91 14.09 -2.58 -20.41
C GLU A 91 12.57 -2.78 -20.23
N GLU A 92 11.77 -1.99 -20.95
CA GLU A 92 10.32 -2.15 -20.90
C GLU A 92 9.93 -3.58 -21.28
N LYS A 93 9.23 -4.25 -20.39
CA LYS A 93 8.73 -5.59 -20.64
C LYS A 93 7.49 -5.89 -19.82
N LYS A 94 6.77 -6.90 -20.25
CA LYS A 94 5.64 -7.45 -19.51
C LYS A 94 6.10 -8.16 -18.25
N VAL A 95 5.45 -7.83 -17.14
CA VAL A 95 5.63 -8.49 -15.84
C VAL A 95 4.35 -9.25 -15.54
N GLN A 96 4.49 -10.46 -15.03
CA GLN A 96 3.38 -11.31 -14.64
C GLN A 96 3.46 -11.66 -13.15
N VAL A 97 2.30 -11.65 -12.49
CA VAL A 97 2.13 -12.19 -11.14
C VAL A 97 1.03 -13.24 -11.18
N PRO A 98 1.33 -14.49 -10.80
CA PRO A 98 0.33 -15.56 -10.80
C PRO A 98 -0.85 -15.25 -9.88
N VAL A 99 -2.04 -15.62 -10.33
CA VAL A 99 -3.28 -15.57 -9.55
C VAL A 99 -3.82 -16.98 -9.44
N LYS A 100 -4.25 -17.36 -8.25
CA LYS A 100 -4.89 -18.66 -8.00
C LYS A 100 -6.26 -18.44 -7.40
N ASN A 101 -7.24 -19.20 -7.89
CA ASN A 101 -8.58 -19.29 -7.32
C ASN A 101 -9.36 -17.94 -7.30
N ASP A 102 -9.17 -17.08 -8.30
CA ASP A 102 -10.03 -15.92 -8.49
C ASP A 102 -10.97 -16.18 -9.69
N PRO A 103 -12.29 -16.30 -9.44
CA PRO A 103 -13.27 -16.53 -10.52
C PRO A 103 -13.39 -15.36 -11.51
N LYS A 104 -12.85 -14.18 -11.18
CA LYS A 104 -12.79 -13.01 -12.07
C LYS A 104 -11.50 -12.94 -12.89
N ASN A 105 -10.59 -13.90 -12.72
CA ASN A 105 -9.33 -13.98 -13.45
C ASN A 105 -9.16 -15.33 -14.14
N ASP A 106 -9.67 -15.44 -15.35
CA ASP A 106 -9.60 -16.66 -16.17
C ASP A 106 -8.19 -16.95 -16.70
N GLN A 107 -7.28 -15.93 -16.69
CA GLN A 107 -5.93 -16.07 -17.22
C GLN A 107 -4.96 -16.74 -16.24
N GLY A 108 -5.30 -16.76 -14.94
CA GLY A 108 -4.42 -17.30 -13.90
C GLY A 108 -3.22 -16.40 -13.54
N TYR A 109 -3.18 -15.16 -14.02
CA TYR A 109 -2.18 -14.14 -13.70
C TYR A 109 -2.69 -12.73 -13.97
N ILE A 110 -2.07 -11.73 -13.34
CA ILE A 110 -2.13 -10.34 -13.80
C ILE A 110 -0.88 -10.02 -14.62
N GLU A 111 -1.03 -9.20 -15.67
CA GLU A 111 0.05 -8.82 -16.57
C GLU A 111 -0.01 -7.33 -16.88
N TRP A 112 1.13 -6.65 -16.80
CA TRP A 112 1.24 -5.25 -17.23
C TRP A 112 2.63 -4.94 -17.78
N ASN A 113 2.75 -3.86 -18.55
CA ASN A 113 4.04 -3.36 -19.02
C ASN A 113 4.72 -2.56 -17.92
N LEU A 114 5.90 -2.98 -17.50
CA LEU A 114 6.74 -2.24 -16.57
C LEU A 114 7.85 -1.52 -17.35
N LYS A 115 7.75 -0.19 -17.34
CA LYS A 115 8.75 0.70 -17.94
C LYS A 115 9.88 0.98 -16.94
N PRO A 116 11.09 1.35 -17.44
CA PRO A 116 12.13 1.91 -16.59
C PRO A 116 11.60 3.12 -15.82
N THR A 117 11.89 3.17 -14.52
CA THR A 117 11.43 4.23 -13.61
C THR A 117 12.55 5.16 -13.17
N PHE A 118 13.80 4.81 -13.51
CA PHE A 118 14.99 5.61 -13.21
C PHE A 118 15.83 5.84 -14.47
N ALA A 119 16.01 7.11 -14.83
CA ALA A 119 16.83 7.58 -15.97
C ALA A 119 16.54 6.86 -17.31
N GLY A 120 15.33 6.33 -17.50
CA GLY A 120 14.93 5.63 -18.74
C GLY A 120 15.60 4.27 -18.98
N GLN A 121 16.38 3.74 -18.04
CA GLN A 121 17.20 2.53 -18.25
C GLN A 121 17.23 1.55 -17.05
N ALA A 122 16.59 1.89 -15.94
CA ALA A 122 16.64 1.07 -14.73
C ALA A 122 15.35 1.18 -13.93
N LEU A 123 15.18 0.30 -12.93
CA LEU A 123 14.17 0.44 -11.88
C LEU A 123 14.80 1.05 -10.62
N ARG A 124 14.01 1.85 -9.92
CA ARG A 124 14.34 2.26 -8.54
C ARG A 124 14.25 1.05 -7.62
N VAL A 125 14.98 1.07 -6.53
CA VAL A 125 14.94 -0.01 -5.53
C VAL A 125 13.53 -0.20 -4.97
N GLN A 126 12.81 0.89 -4.68
CA GLN A 126 11.42 0.85 -4.23
C GLN A 126 10.51 0.05 -5.18
N ASP A 127 10.70 0.18 -6.49
CA ASP A 127 9.85 -0.49 -7.49
C ASP A 127 10.12 -2.01 -7.53
N ILE A 128 11.38 -2.38 -7.36
CA ILE A 128 11.77 -3.79 -7.21
C ILE A 128 11.19 -4.37 -5.93
N MET A 129 11.20 -3.60 -4.85
CA MET A 129 10.62 -4.02 -3.57
C MET A 129 9.10 -4.15 -3.66
N ILE A 130 8.40 -3.23 -4.35
CA ILE A 130 6.95 -3.38 -4.61
C ILE A 130 6.67 -4.71 -5.33
N LEU A 131 7.41 -4.99 -6.45
CA LEU A 131 7.26 -6.26 -7.17
C LEU A 131 7.51 -7.47 -6.27
N ARG A 132 8.55 -7.40 -5.45
CA ARG A 132 8.87 -8.48 -4.52
C ARG A 132 7.78 -8.69 -3.48
N ILE A 133 7.28 -7.61 -2.88
CA ILE A 133 6.20 -7.65 -1.91
C ILE A 133 4.93 -8.25 -2.53
N ILE A 134 4.53 -7.81 -3.72
CA ILE A 134 3.35 -8.35 -4.42
C ILE A 134 3.51 -9.85 -4.68
N LYS A 135 4.67 -10.28 -5.20
CA LYS A 135 4.94 -11.70 -5.49
C LYS A 135 4.93 -12.57 -4.23
N ASP A 136 5.59 -12.12 -3.18
CA ASP A 136 5.74 -12.90 -1.96
C ASP A 136 4.45 -12.89 -1.12
N ALA A 137 3.65 -11.83 -1.19
CA ALA A 137 2.31 -11.78 -0.62
C ALA A 137 1.40 -12.86 -1.22
N ASN A 138 1.57 -13.14 -2.50
CA ASN A 138 0.85 -14.21 -3.20
C ASN A 138 -0.66 -14.21 -2.87
N TRP A 139 -1.25 -13.01 -2.85
CA TRP A 139 -2.67 -12.74 -2.56
C TRP A 139 -3.16 -13.18 -1.17
N LYS A 140 -2.25 -13.48 -0.23
CA LYS A 140 -2.59 -13.89 1.15
C LYS A 140 -3.09 -12.75 2.02
N VAL A 141 -2.65 -11.55 1.71
CA VAL A 141 -3.04 -10.30 2.37
C VAL A 141 -3.34 -9.24 1.30
N PRO A 142 -4.28 -8.32 1.55
CA PRO A 142 -4.57 -7.27 0.60
C PRO A 142 -3.43 -6.24 0.56
N ILE A 143 -3.21 -5.66 -0.62
CA ILE A 143 -2.17 -4.65 -0.85
C ILE A 143 -2.83 -3.37 -1.31
N TYR A 144 -2.38 -2.26 -0.75
CA TYR A 144 -2.93 -0.92 -0.98
C TYR A 144 -1.82 0.09 -1.27
N PHE A 145 -2.18 1.12 -2.02
CA PHE A 145 -1.41 2.34 -2.17
C PHE A 145 -2.24 3.50 -1.61
N ALA A 146 -1.65 4.34 -0.76
CA ALA A 146 -2.32 5.55 -0.30
C ALA A 146 -2.68 6.45 -1.48
N VAL A 147 -3.75 7.23 -1.37
CA VAL A 147 -4.22 8.13 -2.44
C VAL A 147 -3.15 9.14 -2.87
N THR A 148 -2.23 9.48 -1.98
CA THR A 148 -1.08 10.36 -2.21
C THR A 148 0.04 9.73 -3.04
N VAL A 149 0.05 8.41 -3.21
CA VAL A 149 1.04 7.74 -4.07
C VAL A 149 0.76 8.06 -5.52
N SER A 150 1.67 8.80 -6.14
CA SER A 150 1.56 9.21 -7.54
C SER A 150 1.47 7.99 -8.48
N GLN A 151 0.84 8.19 -9.65
CA GLN A 151 0.70 7.15 -10.66
C GLN A 151 2.06 6.56 -11.08
N SER A 152 3.10 7.39 -11.18
CA SER A 152 4.46 6.94 -11.51
C SER A 152 5.07 6.00 -10.46
N ASN A 153 4.60 6.05 -9.21
CA ASN A 153 5.03 5.19 -8.12
C ASN A 153 4.21 3.91 -7.99
N ARG A 154 3.12 3.78 -8.74
CA ARG A 154 2.28 2.57 -8.80
C ARG A 154 2.73 1.55 -9.85
N ILE A 155 3.88 1.78 -10.45
CA ILE A 155 4.60 0.88 -11.39
C ILE A 155 3.76 0.31 -12.55
N GLY A 156 2.74 1.08 -13.01
CA GLY A 156 1.89 0.69 -14.14
C GLY A 156 0.74 -0.26 -13.77
N LEU A 157 0.44 -0.42 -12.49
CA LEU A 157 -0.62 -1.29 -11.98
C LEU A 157 -2.03 -0.71 -12.09
N ASP A 158 -2.20 0.52 -12.62
CA ASP A 158 -3.46 1.28 -12.57
C ASP A 158 -4.70 0.51 -13.05
N SER A 159 -4.57 -0.39 -14.04
CA SER A 159 -5.69 -1.22 -14.50
C SER A 159 -6.15 -2.30 -13.50
N TYR A 160 -5.39 -2.51 -12.46
CA TYR A 160 -5.64 -3.48 -11.39
C TYR A 160 -5.86 -2.81 -10.03
N LEU A 161 -5.99 -1.49 -10.02
CA LEU A 161 -6.20 -0.69 -8.82
C LEU A 161 -7.59 -0.08 -8.83
N ASP A 162 -8.36 -0.29 -7.78
CA ASP A 162 -9.58 0.46 -7.52
C ASP A 162 -9.47 1.31 -6.25
N MET A 163 -10.08 2.48 -6.30
CA MET A 163 -10.10 3.41 -5.18
C MET A 163 -11.15 3.02 -4.17
N GLN A 164 -10.74 2.89 -2.91
CA GLN A 164 -11.59 2.52 -1.78
C GLN A 164 -11.35 3.49 -0.61
N GLY A 165 -12.09 4.57 -0.54
CA GLY A 165 -11.82 5.64 0.43
C GLY A 165 -10.55 6.40 0.10
N LEU A 166 -9.56 6.42 1.00
CA LEU A 166 -8.28 7.11 0.82
C LEU A 166 -7.14 6.18 0.37
N THR A 167 -7.46 5.05 -0.24
CA THR A 167 -6.48 4.09 -0.74
C THR A 167 -6.90 3.48 -2.08
N PHE A 168 -5.92 2.98 -2.83
CA PHE A 168 -6.13 2.13 -4.01
C PHE A 168 -5.80 0.69 -3.64
N GLN A 169 -6.74 -0.23 -3.77
CA GLN A 169 -6.52 -1.65 -3.54
C GLN A 169 -6.02 -2.35 -4.81
N LEU A 170 -4.99 -3.17 -4.69
CA LEU A 170 -4.55 -4.05 -5.77
C LEU A 170 -5.48 -5.26 -5.87
N LYS A 171 -6.08 -5.43 -7.05
CA LYS A 171 -6.95 -6.57 -7.39
C LYS A 171 -6.21 -7.60 -8.25
N SER A 172 -6.64 -8.84 -8.14
CA SER A 172 -6.16 -9.97 -8.93
C SER A 172 -6.74 -10.04 -10.35
N HIS A 173 -7.58 -9.10 -10.74
CA HIS A 173 -8.20 -8.93 -12.05
C HIS A 173 -8.26 -7.44 -12.41
N LYS A 174 -8.48 -7.12 -13.68
CA LYS A 174 -8.75 -5.74 -14.11
C LYS A 174 -10.04 -5.25 -13.48
N THR A 175 -10.02 -4.00 -13.04
CA THR A 175 -11.13 -3.39 -12.31
C THR A 175 -11.46 -2.00 -12.82
N GLU A 176 -12.63 -1.50 -12.47
CA GLU A 176 -12.98 -0.09 -12.63
C GLU A 176 -12.14 0.76 -11.67
N PRO A 177 -11.88 2.04 -12.01
CA PRO A 177 -11.00 2.90 -11.19
C PRO A 177 -11.48 3.14 -9.77
N VAL A 178 -12.78 3.00 -9.51
CA VAL A 178 -13.43 3.24 -8.21
C VAL A 178 -14.35 2.08 -7.86
N ASP A 179 -14.17 1.53 -6.69
CA ASP A 179 -15.12 0.61 -6.06
C ASP A 179 -16.21 1.45 -5.37
N GLN A 180 -17.36 1.64 -6.03
CA GLN A 180 -18.43 2.51 -5.55
C GLN A 180 -19.01 2.04 -4.22
N ASP A 181 -19.17 0.73 -4.03
CA ASP A 181 -19.74 0.17 -2.80
C ASP A 181 -18.79 0.37 -1.61
N MET A 182 -17.51 0.10 -1.80
CA MET A 182 -16.50 0.32 -0.77
C MET A 182 -16.25 1.81 -0.52
N MET A 183 -16.31 2.64 -1.56
CA MET A 183 -16.22 4.08 -1.42
C MET A 183 -17.38 4.62 -0.58
N TYR A 184 -18.61 4.23 -0.90
CA TYR A 184 -19.79 4.61 -0.10
C TYR A 184 -19.67 4.14 1.35
N LYS A 185 -19.29 2.87 1.55
CA LYS A 185 -19.10 2.31 2.88
C LYS A 185 -18.06 3.07 3.68
N ASN A 186 -16.90 3.39 3.09
CA ASN A 186 -15.80 4.07 3.77
C ASN A 186 -16.10 5.55 4.05
N LEU A 187 -16.85 6.22 3.18
CA LEU A 187 -17.14 7.66 3.34
C LEU A 187 -18.42 7.94 4.13
N MET A 188 -19.41 7.05 4.08
CA MET A 188 -20.77 7.32 4.57
C MET A 188 -21.14 6.53 5.82
N THR A 189 -20.37 5.49 6.17
CA THR A 189 -20.68 4.64 7.31
C THR A 189 -19.88 5.11 8.53
N GLN A 190 -20.59 5.37 9.65
CA GLN A 190 -19.92 5.67 10.91
C GLN A 190 -19.16 4.45 11.44
N ILE A 191 -18.02 4.69 12.05
CA ILE A 191 -17.22 3.65 12.69
C ILE A 191 -17.92 3.25 13.99
N GLY A 192 -18.29 1.96 14.09
CA GLY A 192 -18.71 1.37 15.35
C GLY A 192 -17.52 0.96 16.20
N PRO A 193 -17.65 0.92 17.54
CA PRO A 193 -16.53 0.63 18.44
C PRO A 193 -15.86 -0.73 18.21
N ASP A 194 -16.55 -1.67 17.57
CA ASP A 194 -16.04 -3.02 17.30
C ASP A 194 -15.79 -3.30 15.81
N ASN A 195 -15.92 -2.30 14.95
CA ASN A 195 -15.91 -2.52 13.51
C ASN A 195 -14.93 -1.59 12.78
N TRP A 196 -13.67 -2.03 12.74
CA TRP A 196 -12.57 -1.35 12.05
C TRP A 196 -12.85 -1.08 10.55
N SER A 197 -13.83 -1.75 9.94
CA SER A 197 -14.13 -1.68 8.49
C SER A 197 -15.31 -0.77 8.15
N THR A 198 -15.90 -0.05 9.10
CA THR A 198 -17.16 0.65 8.89
C THR A 198 -17.06 2.07 8.36
N GLY A 199 -15.88 2.57 8.06
CA GLY A 199 -15.74 3.85 7.39
C GLY A 199 -14.86 4.86 8.10
N PHE A 200 -14.95 6.12 7.69
CA PHE A 200 -14.20 7.22 8.27
C PHE A 200 -14.88 7.76 9.52
N ASP A 201 -14.08 8.27 10.45
CA ASP A 201 -14.59 9.03 11.57
C ASP A 201 -14.92 10.48 11.12
N ILE A 202 -16.12 10.63 10.57
CA ILE A 202 -16.58 11.91 10.05
C ILE A 202 -16.95 12.88 11.18
N SER A 203 -17.23 12.39 12.38
CA SER A 203 -17.62 13.23 13.51
C SER A 203 -16.45 14.10 13.96
N GLU A 204 -15.27 13.54 14.08
CA GLU A 204 -14.05 14.27 14.44
C GLU A 204 -13.66 15.30 13.37
N PHE A 205 -13.76 14.92 12.09
CA PHE A 205 -13.46 15.81 10.97
C PHE A 205 -14.42 17.01 10.89
N ARG A 206 -15.68 16.86 11.30
CA ARG A 206 -16.69 17.93 11.26
C ARG A 206 -16.60 18.88 12.43
N SER A 207 -16.10 18.46 13.58
CA SER A 207 -16.04 19.33 14.76
C SER A 207 -15.03 20.47 14.58
N ASP A 208 -13.88 20.21 13.99
CA ASP A 208 -12.84 21.23 13.76
C ASP A 208 -13.20 22.28 12.69
N VAL A 209 -14.12 21.94 11.78
CA VAL A 209 -14.57 22.88 10.71
C VAL A 209 -15.70 23.78 11.18
N ASN A 210 -16.43 23.41 12.23
CA ASN A 210 -17.59 24.15 12.72
C ASN A 210 -17.25 25.10 13.89
N GLU A 211 -16.03 25.09 14.40
CA GLU A 211 -15.55 25.98 15.48
C GLU A 211 -14.80 27.23 14.98
N GLU A 212 -14.59 27.37 13.68
CA GLU A 212 -14.07 28.59 13.03
C GLU A 212 -15.19 29.38 12.33
#